data_576301462f5be6c6e232fb1871f93701
#
_entry.id   576301462f5be6c6e232fb1871f93701
#
_cell.length_a   1.000
_cell.length_b   1.000
_cell.length_c   1.000
_cell.angle_alpha   90.00
_cell.angle_beta   90.00
_cell.angle_gamma   90.00
#
_symmetry.space_group_name_H-M   'P 1'
#
loop_
_entity.id
_entity.type
_entity.pdbx_description
1 polymer ?
#
loop_
_entity_poly.entity_id
_entity_poly.type
_entity_poly.pdbx_seq_one_letter_code
_entity_poly.pdbx_strand_id
1 'polypeptide(L)'
;MIPQDLIKKSISDQKYKNSKHRRNLVYKYLDYYSGDNTDQYIINRFKAQSFQEIPPSCFNITRKLIDRMSRIYRLGATRNVNKTYNGLSYVKDFRFKHIEKMTRLLGSVATQITFKQHPIAHYDYNPVYYFDIFTDEADPFTPTAIIYPMTQAVDDISYTEKMKWVYWDAEYYCIHDDEGGLLEEYPNVYGVLPFVFTHREHQLSEFFVAGAYDVIKTNEQANILLTEMNLGMRFHLFGQYAIEGMYAEDNITRAGSDEIMVVPEGANVSILSPKANMDDAIKLLKTMIELTAQNNHLHVTFDESSADRPSSGVALKIKDLERFQDWQDDLDLWYKYEQDFYRIEKVIAQVNGFSLPENMGVDFIEPEYPETKQDMIAWDEYLLLHNMTTEADLMVKYNKDLTAEQANAILKKNKEANNATKQQSPFAKLLNQTPTTA
;
A
#
# COMPACT_ATOMS: atom_id res chain seq x y z
N MET A 1 -7.57 -26.73 -24.15
CA MET A 1 -7.20 -27.23 -22.79
C MET A 1 -5.74 -27.66 -22.78
N ILE A 2 -4.98 -27.27 -21.79
CA ILE A 2 -3.57 -27.65 -21.58
C ILE A 2 -3.51 -29.17 -21.21
N PRO A 3 -2.48 -29.91 -21.64
CA PRO A 3 -2.32 -31.30 -21.27
C PRO A 3 -2.37 -31.53 -19.77
N GLN A 4 -3.13 -32.55 -19.34
CA GLN A 4 -3.35 -32.87 -17.93
C GLN A 4 -2.03 -33.12 -17.15
N ASP A 5 -1.01 -33.65 -17.84
CA ASP A 5 0.29 -33.88 -17.23
C ASP A 5 1.01 -32.59 -16.86
N LEU A 6 0.82 -31.50 -17.63
CA LEU A 6 1.36 -30.19 -17.30
C LEU A 6 0.61 -29.56 -16.09
N ILE A 7 -0.70 -29.76 -16.01
CA ILE A 7 -1.51 -29.36 -14.86
C ILE A 7 -1.03 -30.06 -13.59
N LYS A 8 -0.87 -31.40 -13.65
CA LYS A 8 -0.33 -32.20 -12.53
C LYS A 8 1.07 -31.76 -12.14
N LYS A 9 1.92 -31.47 -13.13
CA LYS A 9 3.27 -30.96 -12.88
C LYS A 9 3.23 -29.60 -12.17
N SER A 10 2.41 -28.66 -12.64
CA SER A 10 2.28 -27.33 -12.00
C SER A 10 1.77 -27.44 -10.56
N ILE A 11 0.74 -28.25 -10.29
CA ILE A 11 0.25 -28.51 -8.93
C ILE A 11 1.37 -29.09 -8.06
N SER A 12 2.10 -30.08 -8.55
CA SER A 12 3.20 -30.71 -7.82
C SER A 12 4.33 -29.71 -7.55
N ASP A 13 4.70 -28.87 -8.53
CA ASP A 13 5.74 -27.87 -8.38
C ASP A 13 5.33 -26.79 -7.39
N GLN A 14 4.09 -26.34 -7.40
CA GLN A 14 3.54 -25.40 -6.43
C GLN A 14 3.53 -25.96 -5.00
N LYS A 15 3.37 -27.28 -4.81
CA LYS A 15 3.39 -27.92 -3.51
C LYS A 15 4.79 -28.19 -2.97
N TYR A 16 5.74 -28.62 -3.79
CA TYR A 16 6.95 -29.30 -3.30
C TYR A 16 8.30 -28.71 -3.71
N LYS A 17 8.41 -27.77 -4.67
CA LYS A 17 9.70 -27.27 -5.18
C LYS A 17 9.86 -25.75 -5.16
N ASN A 18 10.41 -25.20 -6.23
CA ASN A 18 10.73 -23.78 -6.37
C ASN A 18 9.51 -22.86 -6.11
N SER A 19 8.34 -23.30 -6.50
CA SER A 19 7.09 -22.59 -6.25
C SER A 19 6.73 -22.53 -4.77
N LYS A 20 7.14 -23.52 -3.96
CA LYS A 20 6.95 -23.45 -2.49
C LYS A 20 7.70 -22.26 -1.90
N HIS A 21 8.87 -21.94 -2.43
CA HIS A 21 9.61 -20.75 -1.99
C HIS A 21 8.83 -19.48 -2.31
N ARG A 22 8.33 -19.31 -3.54
CA ARG A 22 7.48 -18.18 -3.95
C ARG A 22 6.21 -18.11 -3.11
N ARG A 23 5.55 -19.24 -2.88
CA ARG A 23 4.36 -19.32 -2.03
C ARG A 23 4.65 -18.81 -0.61
N ASN A 24 5.71 -19.30 0.01
CA ASN A 24 6.09 -18.87 1.35
C ASN A 24 6.44 -17.38 1.39
N LEU A 25 7.05 -16.84 0.33
CA LEU A 25 7.31 -15.40 0.23
C LEU A 25 6.01 -14.59 0.12
N VAL A 26 5.07 -15.02 -0.72
CA VAL A 26 3.77 -14.32 -0.87
C VAL A 26 3.06 -14.28 0.48
N TYR A 27 2.94 -15.40 1.18
CA TYR A 27 2.31 -15.44 2.49
C TYR A 27 3.07 -14.60 3.53
N LYS A 28 4.39 -14.72 3.58
CA LYS A 28 5.21 -13.89 4.46
C LYS A 28 4.98 -12.38 4.21
N TYR A 29 4.85 -11.96 2.95
CA TYR A 29 4.60 -10.56 2.61
C TYR A 29 3.21 -10.11 3.07
N LEU A 30 2.20 -10.96 2.89
CA LEU A 30 0.84 -10.69 3.37
C LEU A 30 0.79 -10.60 4.90
N ASP A 31 1.47 -11.50 5.62
CA ASP A 31 1.59 -11.46 7.08
C ASP A 31 2.25 -10.17 7.56
N TYR A 32 3.36 -9.75 6.93
CA TYR A 32 4.00 -8.48 7.26
C TYR A 32 3.14 -7.25 6.91
N TYR A 33 2.29 -7.33 5.89
CA TYR A 33 1.37 -6.25 5.56
C TYR A 33 0.18 -6.19 6.50
N SER A 34 -0.43 -7.33 6.84
CA SER A 34 -1.55 -7.41 7.79
C SER A 34 -1.09 -7.14 9.22
N GLY A 35 0.12 -7.56 9.57
CA GLY A 35 0.68 -7.57 10.92
C GLY A 35 0.44 -8.88 11.66
N ASP A 36 -0.11 -9.89 10.96
CA ASP A 36 -0.38 -11.21 11.52
C ASP A 36 0.88 -12.09 11.48
N ASN A 37 1.01 -13.04 12.39
CA ASN A 37 2.08 -14.05 12.44
C ASN A 37 3.52 -13.49 12.40
N THR A 38 3.73 -12.18 12.50
CA THR A 38 5.08 -11.56 12.43
C THR A 38 5.96 -11.96 13.59
N ASP A 39 5.40 -12.21 14.76
CA ASP A 39 6.05 -12.71 15.94
C ASP A 39 6.74 -14.06 15.71
N GLN A 40 6.10 -14.98 14.98
CA GLN A 40 6.65 -16.29 14.65
C GLN A 40 7.92 -16.19 13.79
N TYR A 41 7.93 -15.27 12.82
CA TYR A 41 9.13 -15.03 12.01
C TYR A 41 10.30 -14.51 12.83
N ILE A 42 10.02 -13.69 13.86
CA ILE A 42 11.04 -13.14 14.74
C ILE A 42 11.53 -14.22 15.71
N ILE A 43 10.62 -14.95 16.38
CA ILE A 43 10.95 -16.04 17.31
C ILE A 43 11.82 -17.09 16.64
N ASN A 44 11.50 -17.48 15.40
CA ASN A 44 12.26 -18.48 14.66
C ASN A 44 13.72 -18.06 14.35
N ARG A 45 14.06 -16.77 14.48
CA ARG A 45 15.45 -16.27 14.35
C ARG A 45 16.25 -16.49 15.63
N PHE A 46 15.59 -16.52 16.76
CA PHE A 46 16.24 -16.69 18.06
C PHE A 46 16.20 -18.16 18.48
N LYS A 47 17.32 -18.84 18.35
CA LYS A 47 17.44 -20.27 18.72
C LYS A 47 17.51 -20.53 20.22
N ALA A 48 17.59 -19.51 21.05
CA ALA A 48 17.89 -19.65 22.48
C ALA A 48 16.63 -19.60 23.34
N GLN A 49 16.60 -20.45 24.37
CA GLN A 49 15.57 -20.51 25.42
C GLN A 49 15.36 -19.16 26.15
N SER A 50 16.34 -18.25 26.08
CA SER A 50 16.33 -16.93 26.73
C SER A 50 15.20 -16.00 26.28
N PHE A 51 14.59 -16.25 25.12
CA PHE A 51 13.53 -15.40 24.56
C PHE A 51 12.12 -15.84 24.94
N GLN A 52 11.94 -16.96 25.64
CA GLN A 52 10.60 -17.41 26.06
C GLN A 52 9.93 -16.44 27.04
N GLU A 53 10.72 -15.59 27.71
CA GLU A 53 10.23 -14.66 28.72
C GLU A 53 9.95 -13.24 28.18
N ILE A 54 10.40 -12.91 26.95
CA ILE A 54 10.25 -11.57 26.37
C ILE A 54 9.46 -11.68 25.06
N PRO A 55 8.29 -11.07 24.97
CA PRO A 55 7.54 -11.06 23.73
C PRO A 55 8.33 -10.27 22.65
N PRO A 56 8.33 -10.74 21.40
CA PRO A 56 8.99 -10.04 20.31
C PRO A 56 8.33 -8.68 20.06
N SER A 57 9.13 -7.70 19.64
CA SER A 57 8.63 -6.42 19.19
C SER A 57 8.14 -6.54 17.74
N CYS A 58 6.86 -6.23 17.51
CA CYS A 58 6.23 -6.34 16.19
C CYS A 58 5.66 -5.00 15.74
N PHE A 59 6.47 -4.19 15.05
CA PHE A 59 6.04 -2.96 14.42
C PHE A 59 5.77 -3.18 12.94
N ASN A 60 4.61 -2.74 12.46
CA ASN A 60 4.24 -2.87 11.06
C ASN A 60 4.68 -1.65 10.24
N ILE A 61 5.95 -1.63 9.85
CA ILE A 61 6.52 -0.61 8.96
C ILE A 61 6.09 -0.88 7.52
N THR A 62 5.98 -2.15 7.14
CA THR A 62 5.62 -2.61 5.78
C THR A 62 4.32 -1.97 5.30
N ARG A 63 3.25 -2.09 6.08
CA ARG A 63 1.95 -1.52 5.71
C ARG A 63 2.04 -0.02 5.47
N LYS A 64 2.74 0.69 6.34
CA LYS A 64 2.90 2.15 6.23
C LYS A 64 3.64 2.56 4.96
N LEU A 65 4.70 1.84 4.57
CA LEU A 65 5.47 2.13 3.36
C LEU A 65 4.67 1.75 2.11
N ILE A 66 4.09 0.54 2.04
CA ILE A 66 3.28 0.09 0.90
C ILE A 66 2.07 1.01 0.67
N ASP A 67 1.37 1.41 1.74
CA ASP A 67 0.24 2.35 1.63
C ASP A 67 0.65 3.73 1.09
N ARG A 68 1.90 4.14 1.31
CA ARG A 68 2.45 5.39 0.76
C ARG A 68 2.97 5.26 -0.66
N MET A 69 3.46 4.09 -1.03
CA MET A 69 3.93 3.79 -2.40
C MET A 69 2.76 3.67 -3.38
N SER A 70 1.58 3.24 -2.91
CA SER A 70 0.38 3.06 -3.73
C SER A 70 -0.37 4.38 -3.89
N ARG A 71 -0.34 4.97 -5.09
CA ARG A 71 -0.71 6.38 -5.34
C ARG A 71 -1.71 6.56 -6.45
N ILE A 72 -1.76 5.63 -7.41
CA ILE A 72 -2.52 5.78 -8.66
C ILE A 72 -4.01 5.88 -8.37
N TYR A 73 -4.55 4.94 -7.60
CA TYR A 73 -5.97 4.95 -7.22
C TYR A 73 -6.25 5.66 -5.90
N ARG A 74 -5.33 6.48 -5.41
CA ARG A 74 -5.54 7.21 -4.14
C ARG A 74 -6.75 8.15 -4.20
N LEU A 75 -6.89 8.87 -5.30
CA LEU A 75 -7.99 9.79 -5.59
C LEU A 75 -9.02 9.20 -6.57
N GLY A 76 -8.75 8.00 -7.12
CA GLY A 76 -9.57 7.33 -8.10
C GLY A 76 -9.19 7.68 -9.53
N ALA A 77 -9.95 7.13 -10.49
CA ALA A 77 -9.77 7.38 -11.92
C ALA A 77 -11.11 7.75 -12.58
N THR A 78 -11.05 8.70 -13.51
CA THR A 78 -12.21 9.06 -14.34
C THR A 78 -12.17 8.25 -15.64
N ARG A 79 -13.26 7.55 -15.96
CA ARG A 79 -13.37 6.71 -17.16
C ARG A 79 -14.44 7.27 -18.09
N ASN A 80 -13.99 7.76 -19.23
CA ASN A 80 -14.86 8.36 -20.26
C ASN A 80 -15.44 7.26 -21.16
N VAL A 81 -16.49 6.57 -20.70
CA VAL A 81 -17.19 5.53 -21.46
C VAL A 81 -18.66 5.94 -21.64
N ASN A 82 -19.56 5.39 -20.86
CA ASN A 82 -20.97 5.73 -20.84
C ASN A 82 -21.59 5.47 -19.46
N LYS A 83 -22.83 5.91 -19.26
CA LYS A 83 -23.54 5.71 -17.97
C LYS A 83 -23.71 4.24 -17.61
N THR A 84 -23.89 3.35 -18.58
CA THR A 84 -24.02 1.91 -18.38
C THR A 84 -22.74 1.34 -17.77
N TYR A 85 -21.59 1.63 -18.37
CA TYR A 85 -20.31 1.19 -17.84
C TYR A 85 -20.05 1.72 -16.42
N ASN A 86 -20.30 3.01 -16.19
CA ASN A 86 -20.12 3.60 -14.87
C ASN A 86 -20.99 2.94 -13.80
N GLY A 87 -22.21 2.50 -14.17
CA GLY A 87 -23.06 1.72 -13.31
C GLY A 87 -22.54 0.31 -13.03
N LEU A 88 -21.98 -0.37 -14.05
CA LEU A 88 -21.42 -1.72 -13.91
C LEU A 88 -20.10 -1.72 -13.14
N SER A 89 -19.30 -0.66 -13.24
CA SER A 89 -17.93 -0.57 -12.67
C SER A 89 -17.84 0.24 -11.38
N TYR A 90 -18.94 0.50 -10.68
CA TYR A 90 -18.96 1.41 -9.53
C TYR A 90 -18.04 0.99 -8.36
N VAL A 91 -17.73 -0.30 -8.22
CA VAL A 91 -16.79 -0.81 -7.20
C VAL A 91 -15.34 -0.77 -7.63
N LYS A 92 -15.04 -0.42 -8.89
CA LYS A 92 -13.72 -0.59 -9.50
C LYS A 92 -12.63 0.17 -8.75
N ASP A 93 -12.82 1.45 -8.48
CA ASP A 93 -11.81 2.27 -7.79
C ASP A 93 -11.52 1.76 -6.36
N PHE A 94 -12.56 1.32 -5.65
CA PHE A 94 -12.39 0.74 -4.33
C PHE A 94 -11.55 -0.54 -4.39
N ARG A 95 -11.83 -1.44 -5.33
CA ARG A 95 -11.10 -2.69 -5.52
C ARG A 95 -9.68 -2.43 -6.02
N PHE A 96 -9.52 -1.53 -6.98
CA PHE A 96 -8.23 -1.22 -7.59
C PHE A 96 -7.26 -0.55 -6.63
N LYS A 97 -7.74 0.26 -5.70
CA LYS A 97 -6.93 0.77 -4.59
C LYS A 97 -6.28 -0.34 -3.76
N HIS A 98 -6.98 -1.46 -3.58
CA HIS A 98 -6.44 -2.63 -2.89
C HIS A 98 -5.51 -3.43 -3.80
N ILE A 99 -5.89 -3.66 -5.06
CA ILE A 99 -5.09 -4.40 -6.05
C ILE A 99 -3.75 -3.69 -6.27
N GLU A 100 -3.73 -2.36 -6.39
CA GLU A 100 -2.49 -1.58 -6.50
C GLU A 100 -1.54 -1.85 -5.32
N LYS A 101 -2.05 -1.82 -4.09
CA LYS A 101 -1.25 -2.12 -2.89
C LYS A 101 -0.68 -3.52 -2.91
N MET A 102 -1.50 -4.50 -3.27
CA MET A 102 -1.06 -5.90 -3.35
C MET A 102 -0.06 -6.11 -4.49
N THR A 103 -0.23 -5.44 -5.62
CA THR A 103 0.74 -5.45 -6.73
C THR A 103 2.09 -4.86 -6.29
N ARG A 104 2.09 -3.75 -5.55
CA ARG A 104 3.32 -3.17 -4.96
C ARG A 104 3.99 -4.10 -3.96
N LEU A 105 3.20 -4.76 -3.12
CA LEU A 105 3.70 -5.67 -2.10
C LEU A 105 4.27 -6.96 -2.71
N LEU A 106 3.50 -7.61 -3.59
CA LEU A 106 3.77 -8.97 -4.07
C LEU A 106 4.54 -9.03 -5.39
N GLY A 107 4.63 -7.91 -6.11
CA GLY A 107 5.28 -7.79 -7.41
C GLY A 107 4.38 -8.17 -8.58
N SER A 108 3.59 -9.22 -8.47
CA SER A 108 2.66 -9.70 -9.50
C SER A 108 1.38 -10.20 -8.85
N VAL A 109 0.23 -9.74 -9.36
CA VAL A 109 -1.11 -10.12 -8.89
C VAL A 109 -1.99 -10.46 -10.10
N ALA A 110 -2.72 -11.56 -10.03
CA ALA A 110 -3.78 -11.87 -10.99
C ALA A 110 -5.12 -11.38 -10.43
N THR A 111 -5.93 -10.73 -11.24
CA THR A 111 -7.25 -10.25 -10.84
C THR A 111 -8.31 -10.87 -11.73
N GLN A 112 -9.16 -11.71 -11.14
CA GLN A 112 -10.32 -12.28 -11.82
C GLN A 112 -11.44 -11.26 -11.91
N ILE A 113 -12.01 -11.09 -13.10
CA ILE A 113 -13.20 -10.28 -13.32
C ILE A 113 -14.41 -11.22 -13.30
N THR A 114 -15.33 -10.98 -12.38
CA THR A 114 -16.59 -11.71 -12.28
C THR A 114 -17.76 -10.76 -12.46
N PHE A 115 -18.91 -11.26 -12.91
CA PHE A 115 -20.12 -10.49 -13.09
C PHE A 115 -21.20 -10.96 -12.11
N LYS A 116 -21.74 -10.03 -11.33
CA LYS A 116 -22.82 -10.26 -10.40
C LYS A 116 -24.09 -9.57 -10.88
N GLN A 117 -25.19 -10.31 -11.00
CA GLN A 117 -26.47 -9.76 -11.45
C GLN A 117 -27.32 -9.18 -10.30
N HIS A 118 -27.16 -9.67 -9.09
CA HIS A 118 -27.97 -9.29 -7.94
C HIS A 118 -27.12 -8.71 -6.80
N PRO A 119 -27.62 -7.74 -6.02
CA PRO A 119 -28.91 -7.01 -6.19
C PRO A 119 -28.87 -6.01 -7.33
N ILE A 120 -27.71 -5.57 -7.78
CA ILE A 120 -27.47 -4.65 -8.90
C ILE A 120 -26.40 -5.28 -9.79
N ALA A 121 -26.62 -5.26 -11.10
CA ALA A 121 -25.64 -5.77 -12.06
C ALA A 121 -24.32 -4.97 -11.97
N HIS A 122 -23.22 -5.67 -11.71
CA HIS A 122 -21.90 -5.05 -11.63
C HIS A 122 -20.76 -6.05 -11.81
N TYR A 123 -19.57 -5.53 -12.15
CA TYR A 123 -18.33 -6.29 -12.08
C TYR A 123 -17.85 -6.37 -10.63
N ASP A 124 -17.26 -7.51 -10.27
CA ASP A 124 -16.43 -7.66 -9.08
C ASP A 124 -15.02 -8.09 -9.49
N TYR A 125 -14.02 -7.66 -8.74
CA TYR A 125 -12.60 -7.84 -9.04
C TYR A 125 -11.97 -8.59 -7.89
N ASN A 126 -11.63 -9.87 -8.13
CA ASN A 126 -11.14 -10.78 -7.11
C ASN A 126 -9.64 -10.99 -7.30
N PRO A 127 -8.77 -10.42 -6.45
CA PRO A 127 -7.34 -10.63 -6.58
C PRO A 127 -6.95 -12.05 -6.16
N VAL A 128 -6.06 -12.65 -6.92
CA VAL A 128 -5.41 -13.94 -6.65
C VAL A 128 -3.92 -13.67 -6.45
N TYR A 129 -3.43 -13.95 -5.25
CA TYR A 129 -2.07 -13.58 -4.83
C TYR A 129 -1.04 -14.66 -5.13
N TYR A 130 -1.44 -15.91 -5.03
CA TYR A 130 -0.59 -17.04 -5.33
C TYR A 130 -1.22 -17.88 -6.45
N PHE A 131 -0.52 -17.99 -7.56
CA PHE A 131 -0.98 -18.67 -8.78
C PHE A 131 0.22 -19.08 -9.62
N ASP A 132 -0.02 -19.95 -10.58
CA ASP A 132 0.89 -20.27 -11.67
C ASP A 132 0.20 -20.04 -13.01
N ILE A 133 0.98 -19.86 -14.06
CA ILE A 133 0.47 -19.56 -15.41
C ILE A 133 0.99 -20.56 -16.43
N PHE A 134 0.28 -20.65 -17.51
CA PHE A 134 0.72 -21.30 -18.72
C PHE A 134 0.79 -20.28 -19.85
N THR A 135 1.88 -20.29 -20.58
CA THR A 135 2.15 -19.35 -21.69
C THR A 135 2.45 -20.15 -22.95
N ASP A 136 2.39 -19.48 -24.09
CA ASP A 136 2.91 -20.06 -25.33
C ASP A 136 4.46 -19.96 -25.31
N GLU A 137 5.14 -20.89 -25.98
CA GLU A 137 6.61 -20.85 -26.14
C GLU A 137 7.08 -19.61 -26.89
N ALA A 138 6.25 -19.09 -27.80
CA ALA A 138 6.55 -17.89 -28.58
C ALA A 138 6.34 -16.59 -27.80
N ASP A 139 5.50 -16.59 -26.75
CA ASP A 139 5.20 -15.41 -25.93
C ASP A 139 5.10 -15.80 -24.43
N PRO A 140 6.23 -15.76 -23.74
CA PRO A 140 6.30 -16.13 -22.32
C PRO A 140 5.64 -15.11 -21.39
N PHE A 141 5.23 -13.94 -21.89
CA PHE A 141 4.66 -12.85 -21.09
C PHE A 141 3.13 -12.81 -21.15
N THR A 142 2.50 -13.49 -22.10
CA THR A 142 1.03 -13.49 -22.21
C THR A 142 0.46 -14.84 -21.73
N PRO A 143 -0.18 -14.89 -20.57
CA PRO A 143 -0.78 -16.11 -20.05
C PRO A 143 -1.97 -16.57 -20.91
N THR A 144 -1.97 -17.84 -21.28
CA THR A 144 -3.09 -18.54 -21.94
C THR A 144 -4.00 -19.23 -20.93
N ALA A 145 -3.46 -19.63 -19.78
CA ALA A 145 -4.21 -20.23 -18.70
C ALA A 145 -3.58 -19.89 -17.34
N ILE A 146 -4.38 -20.04 -16.30
CA ILE A 146 -3.98 -19.83 -14.91
C ILE A 146 -4.43 -21.02 -14.04
N ILE A 147 -3.62 -21.35 -13.03
CA ILE A 147 -3.98 -22.33 -12.01
C ILE A 147 -3.61 -21.80 -10.62
N TYR A 148 -4.51 -21.95 -9.67
CA TYR A 148 -4.31 -21.46 -8.31
C TYR A 148 -5.08 -22.32 -7.30
N PRO A 149 -4.63 -22.36 -6.03
CA PRO A 149 -5.37 -23.05 -4.98
C PRO A 149 -6.69 -22.35 -4.70
N MET A 150 -7.77 -23.11 -4.52
CA MET A 150 -9.12 -22.57 -4.28
C MET A 150 -9.15 -21.74 -3.02
N THR A 151 -8.42 -22.15 -1.97
CA THR A 151 -8.25 -21.39 -0.73
C THR A 151 -6.94 -20.64 -0.78
N GLN A 152 -7.00 -19.32 -0.66
CA GLN A 152 -5.82 -18.44 -0.62
C GLN A 152 -5.33 -18.19 0.82
N ALA A 153 -6.05 -18.67 1.85
CA ALA A 153 -5.67 -18.53 3.24
C ALA A 153 -4.57 -19.52 3.65
N VAL A 154 -3.62 -19.05 4.44
CA VAL A 154 -2.46 -19.86 4.90
C VAL A 154 -2.88 -20.85 5.97
N ASP A 155 -3.80 -20.46 6.84
CA ASP A 155 -4.14 -21.19 8.06
C ASP A 155 -5.17 -22.31 7.86
N ASP A 156 -5.91 -22.29 6.76
CA ASP A 156 -6.90 -23.33 6.44
C ASP A 156 -6.32 -24.62 5.85
N ILE A 157 -5.01 -24.71 5.78
CA ILE A 157 -4.35 -25.98 5.47
C ILE A 157 -4.32 -26.83 6.74
N SER A 158 -5.47 -27.13 7.28
CA SER A 158 -5.57 -28.30 8.15
C SER A 158 -5.20 -29.50 7.27
N TYR A 159 -4.20 -30.25 7.68
CA TYR A 159 -3.64 -31.42 6.97
C TYR A 159 -4.67 -32.53 6.64
N THR A 160 -5.93 -32.29 6.92
CA THR A 160 -7.04 -33.22 6.77
C THR A 160 -7.95 -32.94 5.57
N GLU A 161 -7.98 -31.72 5.00
CA GLU A 161 -8.73 -31.43 3.80
C GLU A 161 -7.79 -31.36 2.58
N LYS A 162 -8.07 -32.19 1.58
CA LYS A 162 -7.35 -32.17 0.30
C LYS A 162 -7.60 -30.84 -0.39
N MET A 163 -6.51 -30.10 -0.66
CA MET A 163 -6.58 -28.81 -1.34
C MET A 163 -7.16 -28.98 -2.74
N LYS A 164 -8.10 -28.13 -3.12
CA LYS A 164 -8.63 -28.05 -4.47
C LYS A 164 -7.91 -26.97 -5.25
N TRP A 165 -7.74 -27.20 -6.53
CA TRP A 165 -7.06 -26.30 -7.46
C TRP A 165 -8.02 -25.86 -8.55
N VAL A 166 -8.02 -24.58 -8.84
CA VAL A 166 -8.85 -23.96 -9.86
C VAL A 166 -7.99 -23.69 -11.09
N TYR A 167 -8.44 -24.17 -12.23
CA TYR A 167 -7.82 -23.94 -13.54
C TYR A 167 -8.78 -23.15 -14.42
N TRP A 168 -8.26 -22.16 -15.14
CA TRP A 168 -8.97 -21.40 -16.15
C TRP A 168 -8.16 -21.26 -17.43
N ASP A 169 -8.81 -21.46 -18.56
CA ASP A 169 -8.35 -21.03 -19.88
C ASP A 169 -9.49 -20.32 -20.63
N ALA A 170 -9.31 -20.07 -21.94
CA ALA A 170 -10.33 -19.43 -22.76
C ALA A 170 -11.56 -20.32 -23.00
N GLU A 171 -11.42 -21.64 -22.90
CA GLU A 171 -12.47 -22.60 -23.22
C GLU A 171 -13.14 -23.19 -21.99
N TYR A 172 -12.35 -23.45 -20.92
CA TYR A 172 -12.80 -24.23 -19.77
C TYR A 172 -12.45 -23.56 -18.43
N TYR A 173 -13.29 -23.88 -17.46
CA TYR A 173 -13.07 -23.70 -16.04
C TYR A 173 -13.12 -25.07 -15.36
N CYS A 174 -12.04 -25.46 -14.70
CA CYS A 174 -11.92 -26.78 -14.11
C CYS A 174 -11.51 -26.72 -12.64
N ILE A 175 -11.98 -27.68 -11.86
CA ILE A 175 -11.55 -27.92 -10.49
C ILE A 175 -10.79 -29.25 -10.45
N HIS A 176 -9.58 -29.20 -9.95
CA HIS A 176 -8.70 -30.35 -9.77
C HIS A 176 -8.52 -30.69 -8.29
N ASP A 177 -8.26 -31.96 -8.02
CA ASP A 177 -7.85 -32.37 -6.69
C ASP A 177 -6.37 -32.08 -6.41
N ASP A 178 -5.92 -32.47 -5.26
CA ASP A 178 -4.56 -32.29 -4.77
C ASP A 178 -3.47 -33.08 -5.52
N GLU A 179 -3.87 -34.08 -6.28
CA GLU A 179 -3.01 -34.92 -7.14
C GLU A 179 -3.11 -34.51 -8.62
N GLY A 180 -3.91 -33.48 -8.92
CA GLY A 180 -4.17 -33.00 -10.28
C GLY A 180 -5.21 -33.82 -11.04
N GLY A 181 -5.99 -34.66 -10.34
CA GLY A 181 -7.16 -35.32 -10.90
C GLY A 181 -8.28 -34.33 -11.17
N LEU A 182 -8.95 -34.44 -12.31
CA LEU A 182 -10.10 -33.56 -12.65
C LEU A 182 -11.30 -33.97 -11.80
N LEU A 183 -11.85 -33.02 -11.05
CA LEU A 183 -13.06 -33.18 -10.24
C LEU A 183 -14.30 -32.68 -10.98
N GLU A 184 -14.21 -31.44 -11.50
CA GLU A 184 -15.31 -30.75 -12.14
C GLU A 184 -14.79 -29.97 -13.36
N GLU A 185 -15.60 -29.93 -14.43
CA GLU A 185 -15.28 -29.22 -15.66
C GLU A 185 -16.53 -28.46 -16.14
N TYR A 186 -16.33 -27.18 -16.47
CA TYR A 186 -17.38 -26.31 -16.98
C TYR A 186 -16.86 -25.51 -18.18
N PRO A 187 -17.69 -25.25 -19.19
CA PRO A 187 -17.31 -24.39 -20.30
C PRO A 187 -17.14 -22.95 -19.81
N ASN A 188 -16.08 -22.29 -20.27
CA ASN A 188 -15.91 -20.86 -20.05
C ASN A 188 -16.79 -20.08 -21.04
N VAL A 189 -17.88 -19.53 -20.55
CA VAL A 189 -18.88 -18.84 -21.38
C VAL A 189 -18.38 -17.54 -22.01
N TYR A 190 -17.24 -17.03 -21.55
CA TYR A 190 -16.68 -15.77 -22.04
C TYR A 190 -15.79 -15.94 -23.28
N GLY A 191 -15.25 -17.13 -23.55
CA GLY A 191 -14.32 -17.38 -24.65
C GLY A 191 -12.98 -16.65 -24.56
N VAL A 192 -12.69 -16.05 -23.39
CA VAL A 192 -11.42 -15.37 -23.05
C VAL A 192 -11.04 -15.73 -21.62
N LEU A 193 -9.75 -15.64 -21.29
CA LEU A 193 -9.29 -15.78 -19.91
C LEU A 193 -9.78 -14.56 -19.08
N PRO A 194 -10.68 -14.73 -18.08
CA PRO A 194 -11.28 -13.59 -17.36
C PRO A 194 -10.35 -13.06 -16.26
N PHE A 195 -9.06 -12.93 -16.57
CA PHE A 195 -8.03 -12.46 -15.64
C PHE A 195 -7.19 -11.36 -16.28
N VAL A 196 -6.83 -10.37 -15.47
CA VAL A 196 -5.79 -9.39 -15.80
C VAL A 196 -4.65 -9.54 -14.80
N PHE A 197 -3.44 -9.51 -15.32
CA PHE A 197 -2.22 -9.63 -14.53
C PHE A 197 -1.58 -8.26 -14.39
N THR A 198 -1.43 -7.83 -13.15
CA THR A 198 -0.79 -6.56 -12.81
C THR A 198 0.58 -6.81 -12.21
N HIS A 199 1.58 -6.02 -12.65
CA HIS A 199 2.95 -6.11 -12.20
C HIS A 199 3.39 -4.77 -11.60
N ARG A 200 4.29 -4.82 -10.62
CA ARG A 200 4.84 -3.63 -9.96
C ARG A 200 5.66 -2.76 -10.94
N GLU A 201 6.34 -3.42 -11.87
CA GLU A 201 7.23 -2.80 -12.86
C GLU A 201 7.20 -3.63 -14.15
N HIS A 202 7.87 -3.15 -15.19
CA HIS A 202 7.98 -3.91 -16.44
C HIS A 202 8.71 -5.25 -16.22
N GLN A 203 8.17 -6.29 -16.83
CA GLN A 203 8.77 -7.63 -16.85
C GLN A 203 10.08 -7.59 -17.65
N LEU A 204 11.17 -8.13 -17.08
CA LEU A 204 12.47 -8.15 -17.74
C LEU A 204 12.71 -9.44 -18.51
N SER A 205 12.72 -10.58 -17.83
CA SER A 205 13.03 -11.88 -18.40
C SER A 205 12.06 -12.98 -17.99
N GLU A 206 11.32 -12.76 -16.91
CA GLU A 206 10.36 -13.70 -16.34
C GLU A 206 9.00 -13.05 -16.22
N PHE A 207 7.95 -13.87 -16.21
CA PHE A 207 6.60 -13.37 -16.03
C PHE A 207 6.41 -12.71 -14.66
N PHE A 208 6.93 -13.32 -13.60
CA PHE A 208 6.76 -12.83 -12.25
C PHE A 208 7.81 -11.77 -11.91
N VAL A 209 7.33 -10.64 -11.42
CA VAL A 209 8.16 -9.55 -10.94
C VAL A 209 8.34 -9.69 -9.42
N ALA A 210 9.52 -9.31 -8.92
CA ALA A 210 9.82 -9.35 -7.51
C ALA A 210 8.95 -8.36 -6.70
N GLY A 211 8.50 -8.79 -5.53
CA GLY A 211 7.76 -7.93 -4.59
C GLY A 211 8.65 -6.98 -3.79
N ALA A 212 8.08 -6.36 -2.77
CA ALA A 212 8.75 -5.40 -1.90
C ALA A 212 9.70 -6.08 -0.88
N TYR A 213 10.67 -6.85 -1.38
CA TYR A 213 11.60 -7.63 -0.57
C TYR A 213 12.41 -6.77 0.40
N ASP A 214 12.90 -5.63 -0.04
CA ASP A 214 13.66 -4.67 0.75
C ASP A 214 12.86 -4.14 1.94
N VAL A 215 11.58 -3.79 1.72
CA VAL A 215 10.65 -3.31 2.75
C VAL A 215 10.39 -4.40 3.80
N ILE A 216 10.11 -5.63 3.35
CA ILE A 216 9.88 -6.78 4.25
C ILE A 216 11.13 -7.07 5.07
N LYS A 217 12.31 -7.11 4.43
CA LYS A 217 13.58 -7.40 5.10
C LYS A 217 13.92 -6.32 6.13
N THR A 218 13.70 -5.07 5.80
CA THR A 218 13.93 -3.95 6.75
C THR A 218 12.98 -4.05 7.94
N ASN A 219 11.69 -4.34 7.70
CA ASN A 219 10.73 -4.52 8.80
C ASN A 219 11.12 -5.70 9.71
N GLU A 220 11.54 -6.82 9.13
CA GLU A 220 12.02 -7.98 9.89
C GLU A 220 13.25 -7.62 10.74
N GLN A 221 14.26 -6.99 10.13
CA GLN A 221 15.48 -6.57 10.82
C GLN A 221 15.20 -5.52 11.91
N ALA A 222 14.32 -4.56 11.66
CA ALA A 222 13.92 -3.56 12.64
C ALA A 222 13.27 -4.22 13.87
N ASN A 223 12.38 -5.17 13.66
CA ASN A 223 11.70 -5.89 14.75
C ASN A 223 12.68 -6.78 15.53
N ILE A 224 13.64 -7.44 14.86
CA ILE A 224 14.71 -8.19 15.51
C ILE A 224 15.54 -7.26 16.40
N LEU A 225 16.03 -6.14 15.84
CA LEU A 225 16.85 -5.19 16.58
C LEU A 225 16.10 -4.61 17.79
N LEU A 226 14.83 -4.25 17.64
CA LEU A 226 14.01 -3.78 18.75
C LEU A 226 13.81 -4.85 19.84
N THR A 227 13.66 -6.12 19.45
CA THR A 227 13.57 -7.23 20.40
C THR A 227 14.89 -7.42 21.16
N GLU A 228 16.02 -7.36 20.45
CA GLU A 228 17.37 -7.42 21.06
C GLU A 228 17.62 -6.22 21.99
N MET A 229 17.20 -5.03 21.61
CA MET A 229 17.30 -3.83 22.44
C MET A 229 16.49 -3.97 23.74
N ASN A 230 15.26 -4.49 23.66
CA ASN A 230 14.43 -4.74 24.84
C ASN A 230 15.09 -5.77 25.79
N LEU A 231 15.68 -6.82 25.23
CA LEU A 231 16.44 -7.79 25.99
C LEU A 231 17.69 -7.16 26.63
N GLY A 232 18.48 -6.42 25.85
CA GLY A 232 19.65 -5.70 26.32
C GLY A 232 19.33 -4.69 27.44
N MET A 233 18.20 -3.96 27.29
CA MET A 233 17.73 -3.04 28.32
C MET A 233 17.38 -3.76 29.63
N ARG A 234 16.73 -4.92 29.55
CA ARG A 234 16.44 -5.74 30.72
C ARG A 234 17.71 -6.15 31.45
N PHE A 235 18.70 -6.69 30.73
CA PHE A 235 20.00 -7.06 31.34
C PHE A 235 20.75 -5.83 31.90
N HIS A 236 20.64 -4.68 31.27
CA HIS A 236 21.25 -3.43 31.72
C HIS A 236 20.60 -2.92 33.00
N LEU A 237 19.28 -3.00 33.13
CA LEU A 237 18.52 -2.54 34.29
C LEU A 237 18.73 -3.44 35.50
N PHE A 238 18.79 -4.76 35.31
CA PHE A 238 18.88 -5.71 36.40
C PHE A 238 20.33 -6.14 36.70
N GLY A 239 21.28 -5.92 35.75
CA GLY A 239 22.68 -6.34 35.87
C GLY A 239 22.84 -7.86 35.95
N GLN A 240 24.04 -8.33 35.77
CA GLN A 240 24.41 -9.71 36.10
C GLN A 240 25.36 -9.66 37.27
N TYR A 241 25.02 -10.40 38.34
CA TYR A 241 25.89 -10.49 39.48
C TYR A 241 26.98 -11.52 39.18
N ALA A 242 28.24 -11.11 39.26
CA ALA A 242 29.39 -11.98 39.20
C ALA A 242 29.98 -12.08 40.61
N ILE A 243 30.16 -13.29 41.10
CA ILE A 243 30.68 -13.56 42.42
C ILE A 243 32.00 -14.28 42.27
N GLU A 244 33.09 -13.63 42.69
CA GLU A 244 34.42 -14.21 42.74
C GLU A 244 34.69 -14.77 44.11
N GLY A 245 35.42 -15.90 44.18
CA GLY A 245 35.81 -16.54 45.46
C GLY A 245 34.83 -17.55 46.01
N MET A 246 33.84 -17.97 45.19
CA MET A 246 32.94 -19.08 45.58
C MET A 246 33.40 -20.41 44.99
N TYR A 247 33.23 -21.46 45.79
CA TYR A 247 33.36 -22.85 45.34
C TYR A 247 32.03 -23.32 44.74
N ALA A 248 32.07 -24.22 43.73
CA ALA A 248 30.88 -24.74 43.05
C ALA A 248 29.83 -25.42 43.92
N GLU A 249 30.19 -25.74 45.16
CA GLU A 249 29.34 -26.41 46.18
C GLU A 249 28.58 -25.44 47.07
N ASP A 250 28.86 -24.13 46.98
CA ASP A 250 28.20 -23.12 47.80
C ASP A 250 26.80 -22.82 47.26
N ASN A 251 25.76 -22.99 48.07
CA ASN A 251 24.38 -22.68 47.70
C ASN A 251 24.17 -21.16 47.63
N ILE A 252 23.93 -20.66 46.41
CA ILE A 252 23.49 -19.29 46.23
C ILE A 252 21.97 -19.24 46.25
N THR A 253 21.41 -18.49 47.17
CA THR A 253 20.01 -18.14 47.15
C THR A 253 19.79 -17.21 45.96
N ARG A 254 18.86 -17.53 45.04
CA ARG A 254 18.58 -16.74 43.86
C ARG A 254 18.24 -15.29 44.25
N ALA A 255 18.97 -14.34 43.66
CA ALA A 255 18.67 -12.93 43.81
C ALA A 255 17.56 -12.55 42.82
N GLY A 256 16.37 -12.28 43.33
CA GLY A 256 15.31 -11.58 42.64
C GLY A 256 15.38 -10.08 42.93
N SER A 257 14.57 -9.26 42.26
CA SER A 257 14.48 -7.82 42.56
C SER A 257 14.10 -7.50 44.00
N ASP A 258 13.51 -8.47 44.71
CA ASP A 258 13.02 -8.38 46.10
C ASP A 258 13.78 -9.29 47.09
N GLU A 259 14.83 -9.97 46.62
CA GLU A 259 15.60 -10.90 47.45
C GLU A 259 16.97 -10.36 47.79
N ILE A 260 17.35 -10.52 49.08
CA ILE A 260 18.69 -10.14 49.55
C ILE A 260 19.66 -11.28 49.18
N MET A 261 20.70 -10.90 48.39
CA MET A 261 21.77 -11.84 48.06
C MET A 261 22.67 -12.07 49.32
N VAL A 262 22.74 -13.31 49.81
CA VAL A 262 23.67 -13.72 50.85
C VAL A 262 24.90 -14.30 50.17
N VAL A 263 26.07 -13.74 50.46
CA VAL A 263 27.35 -14.12 49.88
C VAL A 263 28.27 -14.67 50.96
N PRO A 264 29.06 -15.72 50.70
CA PRO A 264 30.03 -16.25 51.67
C PRO A 264 31.05 -15.21 52.09
N GLU A 265 31.59 -15.37 53.29
CA GLU A 265 32.63 -14.48 53.80
C GLU A 265 33.90 -14.53 52.93
N GLY A 266 34.34 -13.36 52.46
CA GLY A 266 35.50 -13.24 51.55
C GLY A 266 35.18 -13.29 50.06
N ALA A 267 33.94 -13.50 49.69
CA ALA A 267 33.53 -13.40 48.27
C ALA A 267 33.34 -11.96 47.84
N ASN A 268 33.77 -11.64 46.61
CA ASN A 268 33.62 -10.33 46.03
C ASN A 268 32.44 -10.35 45.03
N VAL A 269 31.48 -9.43 45.18
CA VAL A 269 30.32 -9.32 44.32
C VAL A 269 30.52 -8.14 43.39
N SER A 270 30.51 -8.38 42.10
CA SER A 270 30.51 -7.34 41.06
C SER A 270 29.25 -7.43 40.22
N ILE A 271 28.74 -6.28 39.80
CA ILE A 271 27.63 -6.19 38.84
C ILE A 271 28.22 -5.97 37.46
N LEU A 272 28.05 -6.99 36.64
CA LEU A 272 28.40 -6.88 35.21
C LEU A 272 27.21 -6.24 34.48
N SER A 273 27.35 -4.99 34.10
CA SER A 273 26.39 -4.30 33.24
C SER A 273 27.02 -4.11 31.86
N PRO A 274 26.51 -4.79 30.83
CA PRO A 274 27.01 -4.55 29.47
C PRO A 274 26.73 -3.08 29.10
N LYS A 275 27.76 -2.33 28.72
CA LYS A 275 27.61 -0.97 28.21
C LYS A 275 27.07 -1.03 26.77
N ALA A 276 25.80 -1.39 26.62
CA ALA A 276 25.15 -1.33 25.31
C ALA A 276 24.92 0.14 24.95
N ASN A 277 25.40 0.58 23.79
CA ASN A 277 25.14 1.92 23.30
C ASN A 277 23.76 1.95 22.62
N MET A 278 22.71 2.15 23.42
CA MET A 278 21.32 2.18 22.97
C MET A 278 21.06 3.30 21.97
N ASP A 279 21.77 4.43 22.10
CA ASP A 279 21.60 5.56 21.18
C ASP A 279 22.08 5.21 19.77
N ASP A 280 23.18 4.47 19.63
CA ASP A 280 23.68 4.02 18.33
C ASP A 280 22.74 2.96 17.72
N ALA A 281 22.15 2.08 18.52
CA ALA A 281 21.16 1.13 18.04
C ALA A 281 19.90 1.83 17.53
N ILE A 282 19.41 2.87 18.23
CA ILE A 282 18.27 3.71 17.79
C ILE A 282 18.62 4.45 16.50
N LYS A 283 19.83 5.02 16.38
CA LYS A 283 20.28 5.67 15.15
C LYS A 283 20.33 4.69 13.99
N LEU A 284 20.89 3.50 14.19
CA LEU A 284 20.93 2.46 13.16
C LEU A 284 19.52 2.10 12.69
N LEU A 285 18.58 1.90 13.62
CA LEU A 285 17.18 1.59 13.30
C LEU A 285 16.55 2.70 12.45
N LYS A 286 16.70 3.96 12.85
CA LYS A 286 16.20 5.12 12.11
C LYS A 286 16.81 5.18 10.71
N THR A 287 18.12 5.06 10.60
CA THR A 287 18.84 5.08 9.32
C THR A 287 18.40 3.97 8.37
N MET A 288 18.18 2.74 8.88
CA MET A 288 17.69 1.63 8.07
C MET A 288 16.30 1.93 7.47
N ILE A 289 15.39 2.48 8.28
CA ILE A 289 14.03 2.83 7.82
C ILE A 289 14.11 3.98 6.82
N GLU A 290 14.92 5.01 7.07
CA GLU A 290 15.12 6.15 6.18
C GLU A 290 15.67 5.73 4.82
N LEU A 291 16.73 4.92 4.79
CA LEU A 291 17.34 4.41 3.55
C LEU A 291 16.34 3.55 2.76
N THR A 292 15.57 2.69 3.44
CA THR A 292 14.55 1.88 2.76
C THR A 292 13.43 2.76 2.18
N ALA A 293 13.03 3.79 2.91
CA ALA A 293 12.06 4.75 2.42
C ALA A 293 12.59 5.52 1.20
N GLN A 294 13.84 6.00 1.26
CA GLN A 294 14.52 6.70 0.16
C GLN A 294 14.67 5.82 -1.08
N ASN A 295 15.06 4.55 -0.93
CA ASN A 295 15.13 3.60 -2.05
C ASN A 295 13.78 3.35 -2.75
N ASN A 296 12.68 3.67 -2.06
CA ASN A 296 11.32 3.60 -2.61
C ASN A 296 10.74 5.01 -2.83
N HIS A 297 11.60 6.03 -3.03
CA HIS A 297 11.25 7.43 -3.31
C HIS A 297 10.26 8.04 -2.31
N LEU A 298 10.33 7.58 -1.06
CA LEU A 298 9.55 8.11 0.04
C LEU A 298 10.43 8.95 0.96
N HIS A 299 10.00 10.17 1.23
CA HIS A 299 10.68 11.02 2.19
C HIS A 299 10.16 10.70 3.61
N VAL A 300 11.00 10.07 4.43
CA VAL A 300 10.75 9.80 5.85
C VAL A 300 11.95 10.34 6.63
N THR A 301 11.72 11.24 7.58
CA THR A 301 12.73 11.76 8.50
C THR A 301 12.25 11.60 9.92
N PHE A 302 13.16 11.21 10.81
CA PHE A 302 12.90 11.09 12.25
C PHE A 302 13.41 12.30 13.05
N ASP A 303 14.14 13.22 12.39
CA ASP A 303 14.62 14.42 13.05
C ASP A 303 13.51 15.48 13.10
N GLU A 304 13.15 15.84 14.31
CA GLU A 304 12.15 16.88 14.62
C GLU A 304 12.69 18.31 14.51
N SER A 305 13.85 18.53 13.89
CA SER A 305 14.36 19.90 13.76
C SER A 305 13.34 20.74 12.98
N SER A 306 12.74 21.67 13.67
CA SER A 306 11.72 22.59 13.16
C SER A 306 12.20 23.45 11.98
N ALA A 307 13.49 23.42 11.68
CA ALA A 307 14.12 24.07 10.54
C ALA A 307 13.73 23.46 9.18
N ASP A 308 13.25 22.22 9.14
CA ASP A 308 12.94 21.49 7.91
C ASP A 308 11.46 21.50 7.52
N ARG A 309 10.61 22.23 8.21
CA ARG A 309 9.23 22.39 7.78
C ARG A 309 9.20 23.31 6.56
N PRO A 310 8.79 22.80 5.39
CA PRO A 310 8.67 23.64 4.22
C PRO A 310 7.67 24.76 4.49
N SER A 311 8.09 25.98 4.28
CA SER A 311 7.29 27.17 4.52
C SER A 311 6.27 27.46 3.43
N SER A 312 6.34 26.76 2.29
CA SER A 312 5.44 26.97 1.15
C SER A 312 5.09 25.66 0.44
N GLY A 313 3.97 25.67 -0.29
CA GLY A 313 3.56 24.53 -1.14
C GLY A 313 4.60 24.17 -2.21
N VAL A 314 5.34 25.16 -2.71
CA VAL A 314 6.43 24.95 -3.69
C VAL A 314 7.57 24.14 -3.05
N ALA A 315 7.95 24.43 -1.81
CA ALA A 315 9.00 23.68 -1.11
C ALA A 315 8.58 22.22 -0.84
N LEU A 316 7.28 21.99 -0.58
CA LEU A 316 6.71 20.64 -0.49
C LEU A 316 6.76 19.92 -1.83
N LYS A 317 6.41 20.60 -2.93
CA LYS A 317 6.50 20.04 -4.29
C LYS A 317 7.93 19.62 -4.64
N ILE A 318 8.92 20.42 -4.28
CA ILE A 318 10.33 20.10 -4.53
C ILE A 318 10.77 18.87 -3.70
N LYS A 319 10.36 18.78 -2.43
CA LYS A 319 10.66 17.61 -1.58
C LYS A 319 10.01 16.33 -2.08
N ASP A 320 8.85 16.42 -2.70
CA ASP A 320 8.09 15.26 -3.20
C ASP A 320 8.28 15.06 -4.72
N LEU A 321 9.25 15.74 -5.36
CA LEU A 321 9.44 15.69 -6.81
C LEU A 321 9.73 14.27 -7.32
N GLU A 322 10.62 13.54 -6.65
CA GLU A 322 10.94 12.15 -7.00
C GLU A 322 9.70 11.26 -6.94
N ARG A 323 8.88 11.45 -5.90
CA ARG A 323 7.64 10.73 -5.73
C ARG A 323 6.60 11.06 -6.80
N PHE A 324 6.61 12.29 -7.32
CA PHE A 324 5.75 12.69 -8.43
C PHE A 324 6.22 12.09 -9.75
N GLN A 325 7.53 12.03 -9.98
CA GLN A 325 8.11 11.37 -11.15
C GLN A 325 7.75 9.87 -11.16
N ASP A 326 7.91 9.17 -10.05
CA ASP A 326 7.47 7.79 -9.94
C ASP A 326 5.97 7.58 -10.21
N TRP A 327 5.13 8.54 -9.77
CA TRP A 327 3.72 8.48 -10.07
C TRP A 327 3.47 8.60 -11.58
N GLN A 328 4.24 9.43 -12.28
CA GLN A 328 4.16 9.56 -13.74
C GLN A 328 4.63 8.27 -14.44
N ASP A 329 5.74 7.67 -13.98
CA ASP A 329 6.24 6.41 -14.54
C ASP A 329 5.27 5.25 -14.33
N ASP A 330 4.58 5.22 -13.19
CA ASP A 330 3.56 4.22 -12.89
C ASP A 330 2.29 4.37 -13.75
N LEU A 331 1.97 5.59 -14.19
CA LEU A 331 0.77 5.85 -14.99
C LEU A 331 0.73 5.00 -16.26
N ASP A 332 1.84 4.87 -16.98
CA ASP A 332 1.89 4.12 -18.24
C ASP A 332 1.48 2.66 -18.06
N LEU A 333 1.96 2.02 -16.96
CA LEU A 333 1.58 0.66 -16.62
C LEU A 333 0.08 0.56 -16.30
N TRP A 334 -0.44 1.48 -15.49
CA TRP A 334 -1.84 1.44 -15.07
C TRP A 334 -2.79 1.85 -16.19
N TYR A 335 -2.39 2.70 -17.14
CA TYR A 335 -3.14 2.94 -18.38
C TYR A 335 -3.28 1.66 -19.19
N LYS A 336 -2.19 0.89 -19.35
CA LYS A 336 -2.25 -0.40 -20.03
C LYS A 336 -3.18 -1.37 -19.30
N TYR A 337 -3.06 -1.51 -17.97
CA TYR A 337 -3.91 -2.41 -17.21
C TYR A 337 -5.39 -2.03 -17.28
N GLU A 338 -5.72 -0.75 -17.22
CA GLU A 338 -7.11 -0.30 -17.41
C GLU A 338 -7.66 -0.70 -18.77
N GLN A 339 -6.87 -0.61 -19.85
CA GLN A 339 -7.28 -1.08 -21.17
C GLN A 339 -7.46 -2.61 -21.21
N ASP A 340 -6.55 -3.36 -20.57
CA ASP A 340 -6.65 -4.82 -20.48
C ASP A 340 -7.90 -5.25 -19.68
N PHE A 341 -8.21 -4.57 -18.58
CA PHE A 341 -9.45 -4.76 -17.83
C PHE A 341 -10.67 -4.46 -18.69
N TYR A 342 -10.68 -3.31 -19.36
CA TYR A 342 -11.82 -2.90 -20.18
C TYR A 342 -12.11 -3.88 -21.32
N ARG A 343 -11.06 -4.41 -21.94
CA ARG A 343 -11.20 -5.42 -23.01
C ARG A 343 -11.95 -6.66 -22.53
N ILE A 344 -11.62 -7.16 -21.35
CA ILE A 344 -12.29 -8.34 -20.74
C ILE A 344 -13.68 -7.96 -20.22
N GLU A 345 -13.82 -6.84 -19.56
CA GLU A 345 -15.11 -6.31 -19.08
C GLU A 345 -16.13 -6.17 -20.21
N LYS A 346 -15.68 -5.70 -21.40
CA LYS A 346 -16.52 -5.59 -22.58
C LYS A 346 -17.05 -6.93 -23.05
N VAL A 347 -16.21 -7.98 -23.08
CA VAL A 347 -16.62 -9.33 -23.44
C VAL A 347 -17.62 -9.88 -22.41
N ILE A 348 -17.34 -9.74 -21.12
CA ILE A 348 -18.22 -10.17 -20.04
C ILE A 348 -19.58 -9.43 -20.10
N ALA A 349 -19.56 -8.11 -20.36
CA ALA A 349 -20.79 -7.33 -20.55
C ALA A 349 -21.64 -7.87 -21.70
N GLN A 350 -21.01 -8.14 -22.84
CA GLN A 350 -21.70 -8.64 -24.04
C GLN A 350 -22.40 -9.98 -23.77
N VAL A 351 -21.74 -10.91 -23.08
CA VAL A 351 -22.33 -12.21 -22.68
C VAL A 351 -23.51 -12.00 -21.75
N ASN A 352 -23.50 -10.98 -20.92
CA ASN A 352 -24.58 -10.63 -19.99
C ASN A 352 -25.63 -9.67 -20.56
N GLY A 353 -25.63 -9.40 -21.89
CA GLY A 353 -26.62 -8.61 -22.57
C GLY A 353 -26.41 -7.09 -22.55
N PHE A 354 -25.22 -6.61 -22.15
CA PHE A 354 -24.86 -5.19 -22.16
C PHE A 354 -23.95 -4.89 -23.33
N SER A 355 -24.18 -3.77 -24.02
CA SER A 355 -23.30 -3.28 -25.07
C SER A 355 -22.49 -2.08 -24.57
N LEU A 356 -21.17 -2.17 -24.74
CA LEU A 356 -20.22 -1.12 -24.37
C LEU A 356 -19.50 -0.57 -25.59
N PRO A 357 -19.04 0.70 -25.57
CA PRO A 357 -18.25 1.31 -26.64
C PRO A 357 -16.96 0.54 -26.92
N GLU A 358 -16.37 0.75 -28.09
CA GLU A 358 -15.11 0.09 -28.48
C GLU A 358 -13.93 0.58 -27.62
N ASN A 359 -13.87 1.89 -27.40
CA ASN A 359 -12.75 2.54 -26.74
C ASN A 359 -13.15 3.11 -25.38
N MET A 360 -12.22 3.08 -24.44
CA MET A 360 -12.31 3.71 -23.14
C MET A 360 -11.18 4.73 -22.99
N GLY A 361 -11.53 5.97 -22.64
CA GLY A 361 -10.59 6.95 -22.11
C GLY A 361 -10.51 6.80 -20.59
N VAL A 362 -9.32 6.79 -20.05
CA VAL A 362 -9.09 6.83 -18.59
C VAL A 362 -8.21 8.04 -18.29
N ASP A 363 -8.48 8.67 -17.16
CA ASP A 363 -7.71 9.78 -16.63
C ASP A 363 -7.56 9.60 -15.11
N PHE A 364 -6.32 9.64 -14.63
CA PHE A 364 -6.00 9.50 -13.22
C PHE A 364 -5.86 10.87 -12.58
N ILE A 365 -6.50 11.05 -11.45
CA ILE A 365 -6.51 12.32 -10.75
C ILE A 365 -5.11 12.58 -10.18
N GLU A 366 -4.49 13.66 -10.65
CA GLU A 366 -3.17 14.09 -10.20
C GLU A 366 -3.19 14.41 -8.69
N PRO A 367 -2.16 14.00 -7.92
CA PRO A 367 -2.04 14.36 -6.53
C PRO A 367 -1.94 15.88 -6.34
N GLU A 368 -2.93 16.48 -5.72
CA GLU A 368 -2.89 17.89 -5.36
C GLU A 368 -2.02 18.10 -4.12
N TYR A 369 -1.09 19.03 -4.20
CA TYR A 369 -0.34 19.49 -3.05
C TYR A 369 -1.11 20.62 -2.35
N PRO A 370 -1.17 20.63 -1.02
CA PRO A 370 -1.82 21.70 -0.31
C PRO A 370 -1.07 23.00 -0.59
N GLU A 371 -1.67 23.87 -1.40
CA GLU A 371 -1.19 25.21 -1.62
C GLU A 371 -1.43 26.04 -0.35
N THR A 372 -0.51 26.90 0.00
CA THR A 372 -0.78 27.84 1.09
C THR A 372 -1.88 28.81 0.66
N LYS A 373 -2.66 29.33 1.61
CA LYS A 373 -3.68 30.33 1.28
C LYS A 373 -3.09 31.54 0.54
N GLN A 374 -1.82 31.86 0.81
CA GLN A 374 -1.11 32.96 0.15
C GLN A 374 -0.80 32.61 -1.32
N ASP A 375 -0.32 31.39 -1.60
CA ASP A 375 -0.05 30.95 -2.97
C ASP A 375 -1.35 30.89 -3.79
N MET A 376 -2.45 30.40 -3.21
CA MET A 376 -3.78 30.38 -3.86
C MET A 376 -4.28 31.80 -4.17
N ILE A 377 -4.16 32.73 -3.22
CA ILE A 377 -4.58 34.12 -3.44
C ILE A 377 -3.72 34.76 -4.53
N ALA A 378 -2.40 34.59 -4.49
CA ALA A 378 -1.49 35.15 -5.50
C ALA A 378 -1.77 34.61 -6.90
N TRP A 379 -2.08 33.31 -7.01
CA TRP A 379 -2.45 32.68 -8.28
C TRP A 379 -3.82 33.16 -8.79
N ASP A 380 -4.82 33.23 -7.93
CA ASP A 380 -6.14 33.75 -8.30
C ASP A 380 -6.10 35.23 -8.68
N GLU A 381 -5.31 36.04 -8.00
CA GLU A 381 -5.04 37.45 -8.38
C GLU A 381 -4.36 37.55 -9.75
N TYR A 382 -3.38 36.68 -10.03
CA TYR A 382 -2.72 36.61 -11.34
C TYR A 382 -3.72 36.28 -12.45
N LEU A 383 -4.57 35.27 -12.24
CA LEU A 383 -5.59 34.86 -13.22
C LEU A 383 -6.61 35.99 -13.48
N LEU A 384 -7.05 36.70 -12.43
CA LEU A 384 -7.94 37.84 -12.57
C LEU A 384 -7.28 39.01 -13.30
N LEU A 385 -6.02 39.32 -12.96
CA LEU A 385 -5.26 40.42 -13.58
C LEU A 385 -5.08 40.21 -15.10
N HIS A 386 -4.86 38.97 -15.52
CA HIS A 386 -4.67 38.61 -16.91
C HIS A 386 -5.98 38.23 -17.65
N ASN A 387 -7.14 38.43 -17.01
CA ASN A 387 -8.47 38.08 -17.55
C ASN A 387 -8.61 36.63 -18.01
N MET A 388 -7.89 35.71 -17.34
CA MET A 388 -7.97 34.27 -17.58
C MET A 388 -9.15 33.63 -16.84
N THR A 389 -9.67 34.27 -15.83
CA THR A 389 -10.84 33.85 -15.06
C THR A 389 -11.66 35.06 -14.61
N THR A 390 -12.89 34.82 -14.16
CA THR A 390 -13.75 35.85 -13.60
C THR A 390 -13.94 35.65 -12.09
N GLU A 391 -14.33 36.70 -11.35
CA GLU A 391 -14.68 36.59 -9.94
C GLU A 391 -15.81 35.56 -9.71
N ALA A 392 -16.71 35.39 -10.69
CA ALA A 392 -17.78 34.41 -10.63
C ALA A 392 -17.25 32.97 -10.75
N ASP A 393 -16.30 32.74 -11.65
CA ASP A 393 -15.67 31.43 -11.83
C ASP A 393 -14.87 31.03 -10.58
N LEU A 394 -14.16 31.97 -9.95
CA LEU A 394 -13.49 31.74 -8.69
C LEU A 394 -14.48 31.41 -7.55
N MET A 395 -15.63 32.09 -7.52
CA MET A 395 -16.65 31.79 -6.52
C MET A 395 -17.24 30.39 -6.70
N VAL A 396 -17.44 29.93 -7.94
CA VAL A 396 -17.86 28.55 -8.26
C VAL A 396 -16.75 27.56 -7.92
N LYS A 397 -15.47 27.88 -8.22
CA LYS A 397 -14.30 27.05 -7.85
C LYS A 397 -14.27 26.71 -6.36
N TYR A 398 -14.54 27.72 -5.48
CA TYR A 398 -14.52 27.55 -4.04
C TYR A 398 -15.85 27.06 -3.44
N ASN A 399 -16.96 27.16 -4.17
CA ASN A 399 -18.30 26.71 -3.77
C ASN A 399 -18.94 25.90 -4.90
N LYS A 400 -18.60 24.63 -4.98
CA LYS A 400 -19.05 23.70 -6.06
C LYS A 400 -20.57 23.56 -6.20
N ASP A 401 -21.34 23.96 -5.20
CA ASP A 401 -22.81 23.91 -5.20
C ASP A 401 -23.46 25.12 -5.90
N LEU A 402 -22.67 26.12 -6.33
CA LEU A 402 -23.18 27.33 -6.96
C LEU A 402 -23.09 27.21 -8.50
N THR A 403 -24.15 27.66 -9.17
CA THR A 403 -24.09 27.90 -10.60
C THR A 403 -23.46 29.27 -10.90
N ALA A 404 -22.91 29.45 -12.11
CA ALA A 404 -22.32 30.71 -12.52
C ALA A 404 -23.29 31.91 -12.42
N GLU A 405 -24.58 31.71 -12.66
CA GLU A 405 -25.62 32.73 -12.49
C GLU A 405 -25.84 33.12 -11.04
N GLN A 406 -25.89 32.14 -10.14
CA GLN A 406 -26.00 32.35 -8.69
C GLN A 406 -24.75 33.07 -8.13
N ALA A 407 -23.56 32.67 -8.59
CA ALA A 407 -22.30 33.32 -8.23
C ALA A 407 -22.30 34.82 -8.61
N ASN A 408 -22.70 35.15 -9.85
CA ASN A 408 -22.84 36.52 -10.31
C ASN A 408 -23.86 37.34 -9.49
N ALA A 409 -25.00 36.77 -9.13
CA ALA A 409 -26.00 37.42 -8.30
C ALA A 409 -25.47 37.74 -6.89
N ILE A 410 -24.73 36.80 -6.27
CA ILE A 410 -24.10 36.98 -4.95
C ILE A 410 -23.00 38.06 -5.04
N LEU A 411 -22.16 38.02 -6.07
CA LEU A 411 -21.10 39.04 -6.25
C LEU A 411 -21.68 40.44 -6.40
N LYS A 412 -22.75 40.60 -7.17
CA LYS A 412 -23.44 41.89 -7.32
C LYS A 412 -23.95 42.41 -5.97
N LYS A 413 -24.65 41.55 -5.19
CA LYS A 413 -25.13 41.85 -3.88
C LYS A 413 -24.00 42.26 -2.90
N ASN A 414 -22.87 41.51 -2.91
CA ASN A 414 -21.72 41.77 -2.07
C ASN A 414 -21.03 43.12 -2.45
N LYS A 415 -20.91 43.43 -3.77
CA LYS A 415 -20.36 44.70 -4.23
C LYS A 415 -21.25 45.88 -3.81
N GLU A 416 -22.58 45.78 -3.89
CA GLU A 416 -23.54 46.78 -3.42
C GLU A 416 -23.44 47.02 -1.89
N ALA A 417 -23.37 45.92 -1.12
CA ALA A 417 -23.24 45.99 0.33
C ALA A 417 -21.89 46.61 0.76
N ASN A 418 -20.79 46.23 0.11
CA ASN A 418 -19.46 46.80 0.41
C ASN A 418 -19.35 48.27 0.04
N ASN A 419 -19.99 48.72 -1.06
CA ASN A 419 -20.01 50.11 -1.46
C ASN A 419 -20.86 50.95 -0.48
N ALA A 420 -21.99 50.44 0.01
CA ALA A 420 -22.79 51.08 1.04
C ALA A 420 -21.99 51.25 2.36
N THR A 421 -21.20 50.24 2.75
CA THR A 421 -20.36 50.30 3.94
C THR A 421 -19.19 51.28 3.78
N LYS A 422 -18.59 51.36 2.59
CA LYS A 422 -17.52 52.37 2.31
C LYS A 422 -18.02 53.80 2.36
N GLN A 423 -19.24 54.08 1.90
CA GLN A 423 -19.86 55.43 1.99
C GLN A 423 -20.23 55.82 3.42
N GLN A 424 -20.44 54.87 4.33
CA GLN A 424 -20.75 55.12 5.75
C GLN A 424 -19.49 55.18 6.63
N SER A 425 -18.32 54.91 6.09
CA SER A 425 -17.07 54.96 6.85
C SER A 425 -16.75 56.38 7.28
N PRO A 426 -16.36 56.62 8.56
CA PRO A 426 -15.95 57.97 9.05
C PRO A 426 -14.82 58.58 8.21
N PHE A 427 -13.95 57.77 7.60
CA PHE A 427 -12.85 58.20 6.73
C PHE A 427 -13.36 58.75 5.39
N ALA A 428 -14.43 58.21 4.82
CA ALA A 428 -15.00 58.70 3.56
C ALA A 428 -15.69 60.09 3.74
N LYS A 429 -16.21 60.38 4.93
CA LYS A 429 -16.77 61.70 5.27
C LYS A 429 -15.67 62.77 5.42
N LEU A 430 -14.46 62.41 5.81
CA LEU A 430 -13.31 63.33 5.91
C LEU A 430 -12.71 63.70 4.55
N LEU A 431 -12.73 62.80 3.59
CA LEU A 431 -12.20 63.00 2.23
C LEU A 431 -13.12 63.85 1.33
N ASN A 432 -14.43 63.89 1.65
CA ASN A 432 -15.41 64.66 0.90
C ASN A 432 -15.70 66.07 1.46
N GLN A 433 -14.96 66.53 2.48
CA GLN A 433 -14.99 67.93 2.92
C GLN A 433 -14.00 68.74 2.07
N THR A 434 -14.48 69.28 0.98
CA THR A 434 -13.78 70.36 0.23
C THR A 434 -13.50 71.52 1.16
N PRO A 435 -12.26 72.05 1.17
CA PRO A 435 -11.99 73.26 1.96
C PRO A 435 -12.76 74.45 1.33
N THR A 436 -13.69 74.96 2.08
CA THR A 436 -14.32 76.27 1.76
C THR A 436 -13.25 77.32 1.93
N THR A 437 -12.77 77.82 0.78
CA THR A 437 -11.92 79.05 0.75
C THR A 437 -12.74 80.25 1.24
N ALA A 438 -12.29 80.83 2.27
CA ALA A 438 -12.62 82.21 2.62
C ALA A 438 -11.51 83.13 2.10
#